data_755c5f931be4fe6c35313019e2af38e5
#
_entry.id   755c5f931be4fe6c35313019e2af38e5
#
_cell.length_a   1.000
_cell.length_b   1.000
_cell.length_c   1.000
_cell.angle_alpha   90.00
_cell.angle_beta   90.00
_cell.angle_gamma   90.00
#
_symmetry.space_group_name_H-M   'P 1'
#
loop_
_entity.id
_entity.type
_entity.pdbx_description
1 polymer ?
#
loop_
_entity_poly.entity_id
_entity_poly.type
_entity_poly.pdbx_seq_one_letter_code
_entity_poly.pdbx_strand_id
1 'polypeptide(L)'
;MANIDARPGRIRPAPENFLTHEQIAAVKEGRRDFLRTAFVAASAAMAAPAVVQAAVQGDPAILELPSWSTTLGMPVAANPYGLPSRYERALQRRESPGLTRVGGSSVSFTPLQGLFGIITPSGLHFERHHQGWHDVDPARHRLMINGLVKTQAVFTMDDIMRLPSVSRIHFIECGANTGMEWGNVAVPTVQYSHGMLSCSEFTGVPLKEILDMCGADYKKGRYVLAEGADGSSMTRTIPMELIESGEVLVAYGMNGEMLRPENGYPLRLVVPGVQGVSWVKWLRRIEVGDQPWASKDEAVHYIDLMPDGQHR
;
A
#
# COMPACT_ATOMS: atom_id res chain seq x y z
N MET A 1 -39.33 17.10 -19.22
CA MET A 1 -37.86 17.32 -19.20
C MET A 1 -37.37 16.85 -17.87
N ALA A 2 -36.57 15.83 -17.85
CA ALA A 2 -36.15 15.16 -16.62
C ALA A 2 -35.24 16.06 -15.80
N ASN A 3 -35.64 16.32 -14.57
CA ASN A 3 -34.83 16.96 -13.55
C ASN A 3 -33.58 16.13 -13.36
N ILE A 4 -32.42 16.60 -13.82
CA ILE A 4 -31.15 15.90 -13.67
C ILE A 4 -30.77 16.07 -12.21
N ASP A 5 -31.10 15.02 -11.48
CA ASP A 5 -30.90 14.87 -10.05
C ASP A 5 -29.45 15.17 -9.66
N ALA A 6 -29.25 16.09 -8.74
CA ALA A 6 -27.94 16.52 -8.21
C ALA A 6 -27.28 15.47 -7.30
N ARG A 7 -27.37 14.19 -7.64
CA ARG A 7 -26.72 13.12 -6.87
C ARG A 7 -25.21 13.07 -7.15
N PRO A 8 -24.39 12.90 -6.12
CA PRO A 8 -22.95 12.69 -6.30
C PRO A 8 -22.68 11.57 -7.30
N GLY A 9 -21.71 11.77 -8.20
CA GLY A 9 -21.29 10.76 -9.17
C GLY A 9 -22.00 10.77 -10.52
N ARG A 10 -23.01 11.63 -10.77
CA ARG A 10 -23.60 11.79 -12.10
C ARG A 10 -22.87 12.84 -12.92
N ILE A 11 -22.60 12.51 -14.18
CA ILE A 11 -22.12 13.47 -15.17
C ILE A 11 -23.20 14.54 -15.36
N ARG A 12 -22.88 15.79 -15.08
CA ARG A 12 -23.74 16.92 -15.39
C ARG A 12 -23.44 17.39 -16.80
N PRO A 13 -24.46 17.72 -17.63
CA PRO A 13 -24.19 18.32 -18.91
C PRO A 13 -23.48 19.66 -18.70
N ALA A 14 -22.29 19.80 -19.28
CA ALA A 14 -21.69 21.11 -19.41
C ALA A 14 -22.54 21.97 -20.37
N PRO A 15 -22.62 23.29 -20.16
CA PRO A 15 -23.25 24.15 -21.16
C PRO A 15 -22.46 23.98 -22.46
N GLU A 16 -23.14 23.53 -23.52
CA GLU A 16 -22.51 23.28 -24.82
C GLU A 16 -21.83 24.53 -25.40
N ASN A 17 -22.33 25.70 -25.03
CA ASN A 17 -21.77 26.98 -25.40
C ASN A 17 -21.97 27.97 -24.24
N PHE A 18 -21.03 28.07 -23.33
CA PHE A 18 -20.95 29.17 -22.39
C PHE A 18 -20.40 30.45 -23.07
N LEU A 19 -20.01 30.34 -24.33
CA LEU A 19 -19.64 31.47 -25.19
C LEU A 19 -20.80 31.83 -26.10
N THR A 20 -21.08 33.12 -26.26
CA THR A 20 -22.04 33.60 -27.24
C THR A 20 -21.53 33.41 -28.68
N HIS A 21 -22.40 33.41 -29.67
CA HIS A 21 -22.02 33.31 -31.07
C HIS A 21 -21.04 34.40 -31.50
N GLU A 22 -21.12 35.60 -30.91
CA GLU A 22 -20.19 36.70 -31.14
C GLU A 22 -18.80 36.39 -30.56
N GLN A 23 -18.76 35.78 -29.38
CA GLN A 23 -17.52 35.36 -28.76
C GLN A 23 -16.85 34.22 -29.55
N ILE A 24 -17.65 33.28 -30.07
CA ILE A 24 -17.17 32.22 -30.94
C ILE A 24 -16.64 32.78 -32.26
N ALA A 25 -17.29 33.79 -32.82
CA ALA A 25 -16.82 34.47 -34.05
C ALA A 25 -15.48 35.20 -33.80
N ALA A 26 -15.35 35.89 -32.65
CA ALA A 26 -14.14 36.58 -32.26
C ALA A 26 -12.92 35.64 -32.05
N VAL A 27 -13.14 34.36 -31.72
CA VAL A 27 -12.06 33.34 -31.64
C VAL A 27 -11.35 33.13 -32.96
N LYS A 28 -12.08 33.34 -34.08
CA LYS A 28 -11.51 33.20 -35.45
C LYS A 28 -10.56 34.35 -35.83
N GLU A 29 -10.61 35.47 -35.12
CA GLU A 29 -9.82 36.65 -35.41
C GLU A 29 -8.53 36.81 -34.59
N GLY A 30 -8.35 36.08 -33.54
CA GLY A 30 -7.11 36.07 -32.76
C GLY A 30 -7.23 35.55 -31.34
N ARG A 31 -6.41 34.58 -30.98
CA ARG A 31 -6.48 33.87 -29.70
C ARG A 31 -6.26 34.78 -28.47
N ARG A 32 -5.51 35.85 -28.58
CA ARG A 32 -5.22 36.79 -27.48
C ARG A 32 -6.35 37.78 -27.24
N ASP A 33 -6.97 38.28 -28.28
CA ASP A 33 -8.08 39.21 -28.15
C ASP A 33 -9.37 38.51 -27.68
N PHE A 34 -9.52 37.23 -28.04
CA PHE A 34 -10.61 36.40 -27.54
C PHE A 34 -10.59 36.22 -26.02
N LEU A 35 -9.44 35.83 -25.45
CA LEU A 35 -9.31 35.66 -24.00
C LEU A 35 -9.60 36.95 -23.24
N ARG A 36 -9.19 38.08 -23.79
CA ARG A 36 -9.45 39.40 -23.20
C ARG A 36 -10.93 39.79 -23.31
N THR A 37 -11.56 39.49 -24.42
CA THR A 37 -13.00 39.79 -24.66
C THR A 37 -13.88 38.82 -23.87
N ALA A 38 -13.52 37.56 -23.76
CA ALA A 38 -14.24 36.59 -22.95
C ALA A 38 -14.18 36.94 -21.44
N PHE A 39 -13.03 37.44 -20.98
CA PHE A 39 -12.85 37.89 -19.59
C PHE A 39 -13.68 39.15 -19.27
N VAL A 40 -13.72 40.11 -20.21
CA VAL A 40 -14.51 41.35 -20.08
C VAL A 40 -16.00 41.05 -20.19
N ALA A 41 -16.41 40.14 -21.09
CA ALA A 41 -17.83 39.76 -21.25
C ALA A 41 -18.35 38.97 -20.04
N ALA A 42 -17.55 38.10 -19.43
CA ALA A 42 -17.90 37.40 -18.19
C ALA A 42 -18.08 38.40 -17.01
N SER A 43 -17.24 39.43 -16.98
CA SER A 43 -17.36 40.51 -15.95
C SER A 43 -18.55 41.39 -16.18
N ALA A 44 -18.92 41.67 -17.44
CA ALA A 44 -20.10 42.48 -17.80
C ALA A 44 -21.43 41.72 -17.64
N ALA A 45 -21.45 40.40 -17.83
CA ALA A 45 -22.64 39.58 -17.62
C ALA A 45 -23.05 39.48 -16.14
N MET A 46 -22.13 39.75 -15.21
CA MET A 46 -22.44 39.86 -13.78
C MET A 46 -23.13 41.16 -13.39
N ALA A 47 -23.14 42.17 -14.28
CA ALA A 47 -23.74 43.48 -14.01
C ALA A 47 -25.11 43.70 -14.68
N ALA A 48 -25.65 42.79 -15.45
CA ALA A 48 -26.93 42.93 -16.18
C ALA A 48 -28.01 42.02 -15.58
N PRO A 49 -29.11 42.55 -15.04
CA PRO A 49 -30.17 41.70 -14.54
C PRO A 49 -31.07 41.17 -15.68
N ALA A 50 -31.28 39.88 -15.68
CA ALA A 50 -32.56 39.23 -16.02
C ALA A 50 -32.95 38.91 -17.46
N VAL A 51 -32.08 38.82 -18.46
CA VAL A 51 -32.55 38.39 -19.81
C VAL A 51 -31.87 37.15 -20.39
N VAL A 52 -30.88 36.59 -19.73
CA VAL A 52 -30.13 35.43 -20.24
C VAL A 52 -30.53 34.09 -19.58
N GLN A 53 -31.68 34.03 -18.94
CA GLN A 53 -32.07 32.90 -18.06
C GLN A 53 -32.62 31.67 -18.78
N ALA A 54 -32.76 31.70 -20.10
CA ALA A 54 -33.43 30.61 -20.82
C ALA A 54 -32.52 29.60 -21.56
N ALA A 55 -31.19 29.79 -21.63
CA ALA A 55 -30.33 29.02 -22.49
C ALA A 55 -29.23 28.19 -21.82
N VAL A 56 -28.97 28.37 -20.51
CA VAL A 56 -27.88 27.66 -19.85
C VAL A 56 -28.44 26.58 -18.91
N GLN A 57 -28.53 25.36 -19.40
CA GLN A 57 -28.88 24.18 -18.57
C GLN A 57 -27.67 23.58 -17.84
N GLY A 58 -26.54 24.24 -17.77
CA GLY A 58 -25.34 23.82 -17.09
C GLY A 58 -25.30 24.20 -15.61
N ASP A 59 -24.28 23.72 -14.91
CA ASP A 59 -24.02 24.07 -13.51
C ASP A 59 -23.51 25.53 -13.42
N PRO A 60 -24.24 26.46 -12.81
CA PRO A 60 -23.81 27.86 -12.68
C PRO A 60 -22.44 28.00 -11.97
N ALA A 61 -22.08 27.06 -11.12
CA ALA A 61 -20.78 27.04 -10.43
C ALA A 61 -19.57 27.00 -11.37
N ILE A 62 -19.75 26.56 -12.64
CA ILE A 62 -18.69 26.61 -13.65
C ILE A 62 -18.31 28.04 -14.03
N LEU A 63 -19.24 28.98 -13.89
CA LEU A 63 -19.03 30.40 -14.21
C LEU A 63 -18.43 31.18 -13.05
N GLU A 64 -18.48 30.62 -11.83
CA GLU A 64 -17.84 31.19 -10.66
C GLU A 64 -16.39 30.73 -10.58
N LEU A 65 -15.47 31.62 -10.92
CA LEU A 65 -14.03 31.29 -10.80
C LEU A 65 -13.63 31.26 -9.33
N PRO A 66 -13.27 30.09 -8.78
CA PRO A 66 -12.86 30.01 -7.39
C PRO A 66 -11.51 30.71 -7.19
N SER A 67 -11.26 31.17 -5.97
CA SER A 67 -10.05 31.93 -5.63
C SER A 67 -8.73 31.23 -6.00
N TRP A 68 -8.69 29.88 -5.92
CA TRP A 68 -7.49 29.13 -6.29
C TRP A 68 -7.19 29.16 -7.80
N SER A 69 -8.14 29.51 -8.67
CA SER A 69 -7.88 29.64 -10.11
C SER A 69 -7.52 31.07 -10.51
N THR A 70 -7.65 32.04 -9.60
CA THR A 70 -7.37 33.46 -9.84
C THR A 70 -6.18 34.00 -9.04
N THR A 71 -5.62 33.22 -8.12
CA THR A 71 -4.47 33.59 -7.29
C THR A 71 -3.30 32.63 -7.52
N LEU A 72 -2.09 33.09 -7.18
CA LEU A 72 -0.92 32.22 -7.18
C LEU A 72 -1.09 31.12 -6.14
N GLY A 73 -0.69 29.90 -6.50
CA GLY A 73 -0.62 28.78 -5.58
C GLY A 73 0.53 28.90 -4.58
N MET A 74 0.66 27.90 -3.74
CA MET A 74 1.76 27.80 -2.76
C MET A 74 3.06 27.42 -3.47
N PRO A 75 4.23 27.87 -2.96
CA PRO A 75 5.52 27.36 -3.42
C PRO A 75 5.68 25.87 -3.11
N VAL A 76 6.80 25.25 -3.54
CA VAL A 76 7.12 23.88 -3.15
C VAL A 76 6.98 23.69 -1.64
N ALA A 77 6.40 22.56 -1.24
CA ALA A 77 6.13 22.29 0.16
C ALA A 77 7.43 22.29 1.00
N ALA A 78 7.38 22.87 2.19
CA ALA A 78 8.50 22.84 3.12
C ALA A 78 8.79 21.42 3.63
N ASN A 79 7.78 20.54 3.65
CA ASN A 79 7.97 19.12 3.96
C ASN A 79 8.40 18.39 2.68
N PRO A 80 9.66 17.88 2.61
CA PRO A 80 10.17 17.20 1.42
C PRO A 80 9.42 15.89 1.10
N TYR A 81 8.82 15.25 2.09
CA TYR A 81 7.94 14.11 1.88
C TYR A 81 6.49 14.59 1.80
N GLY A 82 5.93 14.60 0.60
CA GLY A 82 4.59 15.12 0.34
C GLY A 82 3.48 14.46 1.19
N LEU A 83 2.42 15.20 1.41
CA LEU A 83 1.23 14.72 2.10
C LEU A 83 0.03 14.68 1.14
N PRO A 84 -0.93 13.79 1.35
CA PRO A 84 -2.20 13.83 0.65
C PRO A 84 -2.91 15.18 0.83
N SER A 85 -3.80 15.51 -0.10
CA SER A 85 -4.68 16.69 0.03
C SER A 85 -5.36 16.69 1.40
N ARG A 86 -5.53 17.88 1.96
CA ARG A 86 -6.30 18.04 3.21
C ARG A 86 -7.73 17.50 3.14
N TYR A 87 -8.29 17.37 1.95
CA TYR A 87 -9.63 16.84 1.72
C TYR A 87 -9.68 15.31 1.76
N GLU A 88 -8.51 14.63 1.66
CA GLU A 88 -8.37 13.18 1.76
C GLU A 88 -8.01 12.70 3.18
N ARG A 89 -8.02 13.59 4.18
CA ARG A 89 -7.64 13.25 5.57
C ARG A 89 -8.57 12.25 6.24
N ALA A 90 -9.77 12.08 5.74
CA ALA A 90 -10.71 11.08 6.24
C ALA A 90 -10.29 9.64 5.87
N LEU A 91 -9.46 9.49 4.81
CA LEU A 91 -8.91 8.22 4.41
C LEU A 91 -7.68 7.89 5.26
N GLN A 92 -7.83 6.95 6.17
CA GLN A 92 -6.77 6.57 7.11
C GLN A 92 -6.87 5.09 7.50
N ARG A 93 -5.76 4.53 7.95
CA ARG A 93 -5.78 3.23 8.60
C ARG A 93 -6.66 3.30 9.84
N ARG A 94 -7.53 2.31 10.00
CA ARG A 94 -8.33 2.18 11.19
C ARG A 94 -7.56 1.38 12.24
N GLU A 95 -7.47 1.91 13.43
CA GLU A 95 -6.89 1.23 14.57
C GLU A 95 -7.89 0.25 15.22
N SER A 96 -7.41 -0.82 15.80
CA SER A 96 -8.25 -1.73 16.57
C SER A 96 -8.62 -1.12 17.91
N PRO A 97 -9.90 -1.10 18.29
CA PRO A 97 -10.35 -0.46 19.53
C PRO A 97 -9.68 -0.99 20.81
N GLY A 98 -9.24 -2.25 20.83
CA GLY A 98 -8.63 -2.87 22.01
C GLY A 98 -7.14 -3.16 21.90
N LEU A 99 -6.56 -3.07 20.70
CA LEU A 99 -5.21 -3.57 20.42
C LEU A 99 -4.24 -2.54 19.84
N THR A 100 -4.68 -1.33 19.61
CA THR A 100 -3.89 -0.30 18.87
C THR A 100 -2.51 -0.07 19.47
N ARG A 101 -2.40 -0.02 20.78
CA ARG A 101 -1.15 0.32 21.49
C ARG A 101 -0.66 -0.80 22.41
N VAL A 102 -1.12 -2.02 22.18
CA VAL A 102 -0.65 -3.21 22.88
C VAL A 102 0.55 -3.76 22.12
N GLY A 103 1.77 -3.53 22.62
CA GLY A 103 3.01 -3.91 21.95
C GLY A 103 3.05 -5.39 21.53
N GLY A 104 2.49 -6.29 22.34
CA GLY A 104 2.42 -7.72 22.03
C GLY A 104 1.32 -8.11 21.03
N SER A 105 0.48 -7.20 20.53
CA SER A 105 -0.68 -7.57 19.72
C SER A 105 -1.30 -6.43 18.91
N SER A 106 -0.52 -5.44 18.49
CA SER A 106 -1.06 -4.27 17.77
C SER A 106 -1.49 -4.59 16.35
N VAL A 107 -2.58 -3.94 15.92
CA VAL A 107 -3.14 -4.11 14.58
C VAL A 107 -3.78 -2.80 14.07
N SER A 108 -3.62 -2.52 12.79
CA SER A 108 -4.37 -1.51 12.06
C SER A 108 -4.86 -2.07 10.73
N PHE A 109 -5.87 -1.45 10.13
CA PHE A 109 -6.61 -1.99 9.00
C PHE A 109 -6.56 -1.03 7.80
N THR A 110 -6.29 -1.56 6.63
CA THR A 110 -6.34 -0.85 5.34
C THR A 110 -7.76 -0.36 5.05
N PRO A 111 -7.96 0.90 4.62
CA PRO A 111 -9.27 1.42 4.23
C PRO A 111 -9.65 0.97 2.81
N LEU A 112 -9.97 -0.31 2.62
CA LEU A 112 -10.24 -0.92 1.31
C LEU A 112 -11.30 -0.16 0.50
N GLN A 113 -12.33 0.38 1.16
CA GLN A 113 -13.43 1.10 0.54
C GLN A 113 -13.03 2.45 -0.07
N GLY A 114 -11.87 2.98 0.29
CA GLY A 114 -11.40 4.29 -0.17
C GLY A 114 -10.13 4.21 -1.03
N LEU A 115 -9.72 3.03 -1.45
CA LEU A 115 -8.57 2.87 -2.32
C LEU A 115 -8.96 2.97 -3.79
N PHE A 116 -8.06 3.51 -4.59
CA PHE A 116 -8.20 3.61 -6.05
C PHE A 116 -7.08 2.82 -6.72
N GLY A 117 -7.44 1.95 -7.66
CA GLY A 117 -6.49 1.05 -8.32
C GLY A 117 -6.11 -0.15 -7.45
N ILE A 118 -5.00 -0.83 -7.83
CA ILE A 118 -4.57 -2.07 -7.19
C ILE A 118 -3.51 -1.88 -6.10
N ILE A 119 -2.85 -0.74 -6.05
CA ILE A 119 -1.77 -0.49 -5.08
C ILE A 119 -2.32 0.21 -3.84
N THR A 120 -2.04 -0.37 -2.68
CA THR A 120 -2.25 0.25 -1.38
C THR A 120 -1.08 1.18 -1.08
N PRO A 121 -1.28 2.50 -0.91
CA PRO A 121 -0.22 3.41 -0.47
C PRO A 121 0.44 2.91 0.81
N SER A 122 1.77 3.06 0.94
CA SER A 122 2.52 2.53 2.09
C SER A 122 1.96 3.01 3.43
N GLY A 123 1.52 4.28 3.52
CA GLY A 123 0.91 4.83 4.73
C GLY A 123 -0.49 4.29 5.06
N LEU A 124 -1.13 3.57 4.14
CA LEU A 124 -2.45 2.94 4.32
C LEU A 124 -2.38 1.42 4.38
N HIS A 125 -1.20 0.85 4.22
CA HIS A 125 -0.97 -0.60 4.34
C HIS A 125 -1.26 -1.04 5.78
N PHE A 126 -1.98 -2.16 5.95
CA PHE A 126 -2.30 -2.68 7.28
C PHE A 126 -1.04 -3.03 8.08
N GLU A 127 -1.16 -2.97 9.37
CA GLU A 127 -0.14 -3.43 10.32
C GLU A 127 -0.67 -4.59 11.15
N ARG A 128 0.21 -5.54 11.44
CA ARG A 128 0.00 -6.58 12.44
C ARG A 128 1.35 -6.90 13.08
N HIS A 129 1.43 -6.69 14.39
CA HIS A 129 2.65 -6.88 15.17
C HIS A 129 2.42 -7.83 16.33
N HIS A 130 3.43 -8.64 16.69
CA HIS A 130 3.42 -9.54 17.82
C HIS A 130 4.22 -8.98 19.02
N GLN A 131 5.14 -8.04 18.78
CA GLN A 131 5.92 -7.33 19.81
C GLN A 131 6.13 -5.84 19.47
N GLY A 132 5.14 -5.24 18.75
CA GLY A 132 5.26 -3.90 18.23
C GLY A 132 6.12 -3.81 16.98
N TRP A 133 6.38 -2.60 16.51
CA TRP A 133 7.29 -2.34 15.40
C TRP A 133 8.61 -1.74 15.91
N HIS A 134 9.67 -1.90 15.15
CA HIS A 134 11.00 -1.41 15.48
C HIS A 134 11.56 -0.61 14.32
N ASP A 135 12.25 0.49 14.64
CA ASP A 135 13.04 1.25 13.68
C ASP A 135 14.50 0.77 13.80
N VAL A 136 14.87 -0.13 12.90
CA VAL A 136 16.16 -0.83 12.95
C VAL A 136 17.20 -0.04 12.19
N ASP A 137 18.35 0.23 12.81
CA ASP A 137 19.48 0.88 12.16
C ASP A 137 20.04 -0.01 11.04
N PRO A 138 19.93 0.40 9.74
CA PRO A 138 20.38 -0.40 8.62
C PRO A 138 21.90 -0.66 8.60
N ALA A 139 22.70 0.24 9.17
CA ALA A 139 24.14 0.06 9.26
C ALA A 139 24.52 -1.10 10.21
N ARG A 140 23.67 -1.38 11.19
CA ARG A 140 23.86 -2.46 12.17
C ARG A 140 23.10 -3.73 11.80
N HIS A 141 22.13 -3.65 10.91
CA HIS A 141 21.35 -4.82 10.49
C HIS A 141 22.20 -5.83 9.74
N ARG A 142 21.95 -7.12 9.97
CA ARG A 142 22.63 -8.22 9.30
C ARG A 142 21.63 -9.31 8.93
N LEU A 143 21.83 -9.89 7.75
CA LEU A 143 21.13 -11.11 7.32
C LEU A 143 22.12 -12.27 7.33
N MET A 144 21.88 -13.27 8.15
CA MET A 144 22.66 -14.50 8.20
C MET A 144 22.00 -15.59 7.35
N ILE A 145 22.79 -16.28 6.54
CA ILE A 145 22.40 -17.48 5.80
C ILE A 145 23.20 -18.66 6.36
N ASN A 146 22.51 -19.71 6.82
CA ASN A 146 23.14 -20.90 7.43
C ASN A 146 22.36 -22.18 7.14
N GLY A 147 22.74 -23.29 7.78
CA GLY A 147 22.13 -24.61 7.60
C GLY A 147 22.76 -25.39 6.46
N LEU A 148 21.96 -26.04 5.61
CA LEU A 148 22.40 -26.87 4.48
C LEU A 148 22.88 -26.01 3.29
N VAL A 149 23.95 -25.26 3.51
CA VAL A 149 24.65 -24.40 2.54
C VAL A 149 26.13 -24.74 2.55
N LYS A 150 26.83 -24.55 1.43
CA LYS A 150 28.28 -24.76 1.36
C LYS A 150 29.05 -23.73 2.18
N THR A 151 28.61 -22.46 2.12
CA THR A 151 29.25 -21.35 2.78
C THR A 151 28.19 -20.59 3.58
N GLN A 152 28.31 -20.62 4.90
CA GLN A 152 27.53 -19.75 5.75
C GLN A 152 28.00 -18.31 5.55
N ALA A 153 27.07 -17.39 5.42
CA ALA A 153 27.36 -15.99 5.10
C ALA A 153 26.55 -15.02 5.94
N VAL A 154 27.11 -13.83 6.14
CA VAL A 154 26.42 -12.70 6.76
C VAL A 154 26.50 -11.53 5.79
N PHE A 155 25.33 -11.00 5.43
CA PHE A 155 25.18 -9.87 4.52
C PHE A 155 24.83 -8.60 5.29
N THR A 156 25.46 -7.49 4.91
CA THR A 156 25.04 -6.15 5.28
C THR A 156 23.93 -5.67 4.34
N MET A 157 23.28 -4.56 4.68
CA MET A 157 22.32 -3.94 3.74
C MET A 157 22.99 -3.52 2.44
N ASP A 158 24.21 -3.00 2.50
CA ASP A 158 24.99 -2.63 1.30
C ASP A 158 25.28 -3.84 0.40
N ASP A 159 25.57 -4.99 1.00
CA ASP A 159 25.77 -6.23 0.22
C ASP A 159 24.50 -6.64 -0.52
N ILE A 160 23.36 -6.64 0.18
CA ILE A 160 22.05 -6.98 -0.41
C ILE A 160 21.67 -6.01 -1.52
N MET A 161 21.82 -4.69 -1.30
CA MET A 161 21.41 -3.67 -2.25
C MET A 161 22.30 -3.61 -3.51
N ARG A 162 23.48 -4.24 -3.51
CA ARG A 162 24.34 -4.39 -4.70
C ARG A 162 23.95 -5.58 -5.56
N LEU A 163 23.14 -6.50 -5.07
CA LEU A 163 22.70 -7.67 -5.84
C LEU A 163 21.61 -7.26 -6.85
N PRO A 164 21.44 -8.02 -7.95
CA PRO A 164 20.35 -7.79 -8.89
C PRO A 164 19.00 -7.81 -8.19
N SER A 165 18.26 -6.73 -8.32
CA SER A 165 16.93 -6.60 -7.72
C SER A 165 15.83 -6.66 -8.76
N VAL A 166 14.64 -7.04 -8.32
CA VAL A 166 13.40 -7.03 -9.09
C VAL A 166 12.30 -6.33 -8.31
N SER A 167 11.33 -5.75 -9.02
CA SER A 167 10.11 -5.22 -8.42
C SER A 167 8.92 -6.06 -8.87
N ARG A 168 8.06 -6.43 -7.93
CA ARG A 168 6.86 -7.24 -8.17
C ARG A 168 5.68 -6.76 -7.35
N ILE A 169 4.50 -6.81 -7.95
CA ILE A 169 3.25 -6.45 -7.27
C ILE A 169 2.65 -7.72 -6.68
N HIS A 170 2.46 -7.71 -5.37
CA HIS A 170 1.82 -8.79 -4.64
C HIS A 170 0.85 -8.24 -3.60
N PHE A 171 -0.26 -8.96 -3.39
CA PHE A 171 -1.08 -8.72 -2.21
C PHE A 171 -0.59 -9.58 -1.04
N ILE A 172 -0.77 -9.06 0.15
CA ILE A 172 -0.49 -9.75 1.41
C ILE A 172 -1.75 -9.72 2.26
N GLU A 173 -2.12 -10.87 2.79
CA GLU A 173 -3.27 -11.04 3.67
C GLU A 173 -2.84 -11.71 4.98
N CYS A 174 -3.25 -11.15 6.10
CA CYS A 174 -3.03 -11.77 7.40
C CYS A 174 -3.96 -12.97 7.57
N GLY A 175 -3.48 -14.08 8.14
CA GLY A 175 -4.29 -15.26 8.42
C GLY A 175 -5.46 -15.00 9.39
N ALA A 176 -5.42 -13.90 10.15
CA ALA A 176 -6.53 -13.46 11.00
C ALA A 176 -7.51 -12.51 10.31
N ASN A 177 -7.32 -12.20 9.02
CA ASN A 177 -8.29 -11.41 8.25
C ASN A 177 -9.64 -12.16 8.23
N THR A 178 -10.74 -11.41 8.24
CA THR A 178 -12.11 -11.95 8.41
C THR A 178 -12.42 -12.66 9.73
N GLY A 179 -11.43 -12.92 10.59
CA GLY A 179 -11.65 -13.57 11.89
C GLY A 179 -12.67 -12.85 12.78
N MET A 180 -12.87 -11.57 12.57
CA MET A 180 -13.89 -10.78 13.27
C MET A 180 -15.32 -11.18 12.92
N GLU A 181 -15.56 -11.84 11.78
CA GLU A 181 -16.89 -12.30 11.37
C GLU A 181 -17.38 -13.50 12.19
N TRP A 182 -16.45 -14.28 12.76
CA TRP A 182 -16.78 -15.42 13.61
C TRP A 182 -17.17 -15.01 15.03
N GLY A 183 -16.88 -13.78 15.41
CA GLY A 183 -17.22 -13.19 16.69
C GLY A 183 -18.33 -12.15 16.56
N ASN A 184 -18.86 -11.73 17.70
CA ASN A 184 -19.83 -10.63 17.73
C ASN A 184 -19.08 -9.30 17.52
N VAL A 185 -19.02 -8.82 16.30
CA VAL A 185 -18.22 -7.66 15.91
C VAL A 185 -18.86 -6.37 16.44
N ALA A 186 -18.20 -5.69 17.38
CA ALA A 186 -18.68 -4.44 17.95
C ALA A 186 -18.81 -3.30 16.92
N VAL A 187 -18.08 -3.36 15.81
CA VAL A 187 -18.09 -2.32 14.75
C VAL A 187 -18.00 -2.98 13.38
N PRO A 188 -19.14 -3.36 12.77
CA PRO A 188 -19.21 -4.09 11.52
C PRO A 188 -18.95 -3.16 10.32
N THR A 189 -17.69 -2.93 9.97
CA THR A 189 -17.30 -2.25 8.73
C THR A 189 -16.38 -3.16 7.92
N VAL A 190 -16.41 -3.06 6.60
CA VAL A 190 -15.53 -3.80 5.69
C VAL A 190 -14.06 -3.57 6.06
N GLN A 191 -13.69 -2.36 6.40
CA GLN A 191 -12.33 -2.05 6.84
C GLN A 191 -11.94 -2.84 8.09
N TYR A 192 -12.84 -3.00 9.06
CA TYR A 192 -12.55 -3.69 10.31
C TYR A 192 -12.54 -5.22 10.13
N SER A 193 -13.45 -5.75 9.33
CA SER A 193 -13.55 -7.20 9.11
C SER A 193 -12.56 -7.75 8.08
N HIS A 194 -12.22 -6.96 7.04
CA HIS A 194 -11.42 -7.39 5.89
C HIS A 194 -10.15 -6.57 5.66
N GLY A 195 -9.87 -5.58 6.48
CA GLY A 195 -8.80 -4.61 6.23
C GLY A 195 -7.38 -5.11 6.53
N MET A 196 -7.18 -6.36 6.94
CA MET A 196 -5.84 -6.95 7.01
C MET A 196 -5.41 -7.54 5.66
N LEU A 197 -5.69 -6.81 4.58
CA LEU A 197 -5.34 -7.08 3.20
C LEU A 197 -4.79 -5.81 2.57
N SER A 198 -3.66 -5.92 1.89
CA SER A 198 -3.04 -4.81 1.13
C SER A 198 -2.32 -5.36 -0.08
N CYS A 199 -2.23 -4.55 -1.15
CA CYS A 199 -1.45 -4.87 -2.34
C CYS A 199 -0.39 -3.81 -2.55
N SER A 200 0.86 -4.21 -2.75
CA SER A 200 1.99 -3.29 -2.90
C SER A 200 2.99 -3.82 -3.91
N GLU A 201 3.74 -2.91 -4.53
CA GLU A 201 4.94 -3.27 -5.25
C GLU A 201 6.09 -3.44 -4.25
N PHE A 202 6.74 -4.60 -4.26
CA PHE A 202 7.90 -4.88 -3.43
C PHE A 202 9.15 -4.95 -4.30
N THR A 203 10.22 -4.28 -3.86
CA THR A 203 11.54 -4.28 -4.51
C THR A 203 12.55 -4.98 -3.64
N GLY A 204 13.28 -5.93 -4.20
CA GLY A 204 14.29 -6.69 -3.47
C GLY A 204 15.01 -7.71 -4.34
N VAL A 205 15.80 -8.55 -3.70
CA VAL A 205 16.57 -9.61 -4.34
C VAL A 205 15.81 -10.93 -4.22
N PRO A 206 15.66 -11.73 -5.28
CA PRO A 206 15.13 -13.08 -5.15
C PRO A 206 15.94 -13.88 -4.13
N LEU A 207 15.26 -14.48 -3.13
CA LEU A 207 15.96 -15.27 -2.10
C LEU A 207 16.79 -16.41 -2.72
N LYS A 208 16.30 -16.97 -3.82
CA LYS A 208 17.03 -18.00 -4.57
C LYS A 208 18.44 -17.56 -4.96
N GLU A 209 18.62 -16.34 -5.44
CA GLU A 209 19.93 -15.81 -5.84
C GLU A 209 20.91 -15.76 -4.64
N ILE A 210 20.41 -15.35 -3.47
CA ILE A 210 21.21 -15.30 -2.24
C ILE A 210 21.59 -16.72 -1.78
N LEU A 211 20.65 -17.68 -1.88
CA LEU A 211 20.92 -19.08 -1.53
C LEU A 211 21.88 -19.74 -2.52
N ASP A 212 21.77 -19.44 -3.82
CA ASP A 212 22.70 -19.93 -4.85
C ASP A 212 24.13 -19.44 -4.57
N MET A 213 24.31 -18.16 -4.19
CA MET A 213 25.61 -17.61 -3.78
C MET A 213 26.21 -18.34 -2.59
N CYS A 214 25.37 -18.77 -1.63
CA CYS A 214 25.79 -19.56 -0.48
C CYS A 214 25.98 -21.05 -0.79
N GLY A 215 25.60 -21.49 -1.99
CA GLY A 215 25.66 -22.87 -2.42
C GLY A 215 24.72 -23.78 -1.65
N ALA A 216 23.44 -23.38 -1.56
CA ALA A 216 22.40 -24.17 -0.91
C ALA A 216 22.24 -25.56 -1.54
N ASP A 217 22.07 -26.58 -0.69
CA ASP A 217 21.83 -27.95 -1.12
C ASP A 217 20.33 -28.18 -1.34
N TYR A 218 19.82 -27.86 -2.51
CA TYR A 218 18.40 -28.02 -2.88
C TYR A 218 17.94 -29.49 -2.94
N LYS A 219 18.87 -30.44 -2.95
CA LYS A 219 18.53 -31.88 -2.92
C LYS A 219 18.16 -32.35 -1.53
N LYS A 220 18.85 -31.84 -0.52
CA LYS A 220 18.60 -32.14 0.89
C LYS A 220 17.76 -31.11 1.58
N GLY A 221 17.98 -29.83 1.29
CA GLY A 221 17.25 -28.70 1.85
C GLY A 221 15.82 -28.67 1.30
N ARG A 222 14.87 -29.06 2.14
CA ARG A 222 13.44 -29.11 1.81
C ARG A 222 12.68 -27.89 2.29
N TYR A 223 13.25 -27.18 3.25
CA TYR A 223 12.64 -26.07 3.93
C TYR A 223 13.64 -24.95 4.21
N VAL A 224 13.11 -23.77 4.39
CA VAL A 224 13.85 -22.61 4.88
C VAL A 224 13.15 -22.08 6.12
N LEU A 225 13.90 -21.87 7.21
CA LEU A 225 13.44 -21.12 8.36
C LEU A 225 13.80 -19.65 8.15
N ALA A 226 12.82 -18.76 8.17
CA ALA A 226 13.02 -17.32 8.20
C ALA A 226 12.78 -16.78 9.62
N GLU A 227 13.66 -15.90 10.10
CA GLU A 227 13.59 -15.34 11.45
C GLU A 227 13.72 -13.81 11.43
N GLY A 228 12.84 -13.13 12.18
CA GLY A 228 12.84 -11.68 12.38
C GLY A 228 13.76 -11.23 13.52
N ALA A 229 14.20 -9.97 13.48
CA ALA A 229 15.03 -9.34 14.51
C ALA A 229 14.23 -8.66 15.62
N ASP A 230 12.90 -8.74 15.57
CA ASP A 230 12.02 -8.16 16.58
C ASP A 230 12.03 -8.97 17.89
N GLY A 231 11.43 -8.41 18.94
CA GLY A 231 11.39 -9.06 20.27
C GLY A 231 10.64 -10.41 20.30
N SER A 232 9.75 -10.67 19.34
CA SER A 232 9.09 -11.96 19.19
C SER A 232 9.96 -13.00 18.51
N SER A 233 11.01 -12.57 17.80
CA SER A 233 11.84 -13.42 16.93
C SER A 233 10.97 -14.30 16.04
N MET A 234 9.96 -13.67 15.42
CA MET A 234 8.98 -14.40 14.58
C MET A 234 9.71 -15.31 13.60
N THR A 235 9.44 -16.59 13.68
CA THR A 235 10.03 -17.61 12.82
C THR A 235 8.95 -18.33 12.03
N ARG A 236 9.23 -18.56 10.72
CA ARG A 236 8.34 -19.28 9.83
C ARG A 236 9.11 -20.25 8.96
N THR A 237 8.57 -21.45 8.84
CA THR A 237 9.06 -22.47 7.91
C THR A 237 8.43 -22.26 6.54
N ILE A 238 9.24 -22.22 5.49
CA ILE A 238 8.82 -22.01 4.11
C ILE A 238 9.32 -23.19 3.29
N PRO A 239 8.45 -23.86 2.51
CA PRO A 239 8.87 -24.92 1.60
C PRO A 239 9.87 -24.41 0.56
N MET A 240 10.92 -25.20 0.30
CA MET A 240 11.99 -24.83 -0.64
C MET A 240 11.47 -24.63 -2.06
N GLU A 241 10.44 -25.33 -2.47
CA GLU A 241 9.81 -25.21 -3.79
C GLU A 241 9.27 -23.79 -4.08
N LEU A 242 8.79 -23.08 -3.05
CA LEU A 242 8.38 -21.69 -3.21
C LEU A 242 9.57 -20.77 -3.49
N ILE A 243 10.75 -21.12 -2.95
CA ILE A 243 11.97 -20.34 -3.16
C ILE A 243 12.56 -20.63 -4.54
N GLU A 244 12.55 -21.90 -4.96
CA GLU A 244 13.01 -22.32 -6.28
C GLU A 244 12.21 -21.68 -7.43
N SER A 245 10.94 -21.29 -7.19
CA SER A 245 10.14 -20.54 -8.15
C SER A 245 10.74 -19.18 -8.52
N GLY A 246 11.63 -18.64 -7.67
CA GLY A 246 12.22 -17.31 -7.82
C GLY A 246 11.27 -16.16 -7.46
N GLU A 247 10.07 -16.46 -6.93
CA GLU A 247 9.08 -15.42 -6.57
C GLU A 247 9.28 -14.85 -5.16
N VAL A 248 9.96 -15.61 -4.29
CA VAL A 248 10.25 -15.16 -2.93
C VAL A 248 11.34 -14.11 -2.92
N LEU A 249 11.06 -12.93 -2.35
CA LEU A 249 12.00 -11.80 -2.32
C LEU A 249 12.50 -11.51 -0.91
N VAL A 250 13.77 -11.16 -0.81
CA VAL A 250 14.35 -10.42 0.30
C VAL A 250 14.22 -8.95 -0.04
N ALA A 251 13.14 -8.34 0.40
CA ALA A 251 12.73 -7.00 0.00
C ALA A 251 13.22 -5.91 0.96
N TYR A 252 13.63 -4.79 0.40
CA TYR A 252 14.01 -3.58 1.10
C TYR A 252 13.20 -2.35 0.68
N GLY A 253 12.52 -2.41 -0.47
CA GLY A 253 11.66 -1.35 -1.00
C GLY A 253 10.19 -1.76 -1.10
N MET A 254 9.30 -0.77 -0.98
CA MET A 254 7.86 -0.92 -1.14
C MET A 254 7.25 0.35 -1.74
N ASN A 255 6.51 0.22 -2.84
CA ASN A 255 5.82 1.33 -3.52
C ASN A 255 6.74 2.51 -3.87
N GLY A 256 7.97 2.24 -4.37
CA GLY A 256 8.93 3.26 -4.80
C GLY A 256 9.67 4.00 -3.66
N GLU A 257 9.49 3.57 -2.42
CA GLU A 257 10.25 4.05 -1.25
C GLU A 257 10.94 2.88 -0.53
N MET A 258 11.82 3.15 0.41
CA MET A 258 12.30 2.11 1.33
C MET A 258 11.13 1.61 2.18
N LEU A 259 11.22 0.37 2.65
CA LEU A 259 10.25 -0.16 3.61
C LEU A 259 10.07 0.83 4.78
N ARG A 260 8.84 0.98 5.26
CA ARG A 260 8.61 1.72 6.51
C ARG A 260 8.89 0.82 7.72
N PRO A 261 9.22 1.40 8.89
CA PRO A 261 9.52 0.61 10.09
C PRO A 261 8.45 -0.44 10.39
N GLU A 262 7.18 -0.05 10.34
CA GLU A 262 6.03 -0.94 10.58
C GLU A 262 5.86 -2.02 9.50
N ASN A 263 6.41 -1.82 8.31
CA ASN A 263 6.39 -2.79 7.21
C ASN A 263 7.63 -3.68 7.19
N GLY A 264 8.57 -3.51 8.12
CA GLY A 264 9.72 -4.37 8.31
C GLY A 264 11.06 -3.81 7.85
N TYR A 265 11.24 -2.47 7.83
CA TYR A 265 12.53 -1.84 7.54
C TYR A 265 13.64 -2.39 8.45
N PRO A 266 14.86 -2.64 7.96
CA PRO A 266 15.31 -2.38 6.60
C PRO A 266 15.12 -3.56 5.63
N LEU A 267 14.70 -4.73 6.11
CA LEU A 267 14.64 -5.95 5.30
C LEU A 267 13.46 -6.82 5.72
N ARG A 268 12.70 -7.32 4.75
CA ARG A 268 11.62 -8.28 5.00
C ARG A 268 11.62 -9.39 3.96
N LEU A 269 10.97 -10.49 4.31
CA LEU A 269 10.64 -11.54 3.37
C LEU A 269 9.29 -11.26 2.69
N VAL A 270 9.19 -11.53 1.40
CA VAL A 270 7.97 -11.51 0.59
C VAL A 270 7.77 -12.92 0.04
N VAL A 271 6.67 -13.58 0.41
CA VAL A 271 6.39 -14.98 0.06
C VAL A 271 5.01 -15.09 -0.57
N PRO A 272 4.87 -14.85 -1.88
CA PRO A 272 3.58 -14.91 -2.55
C PRO A 272 2.90 -16.27 -2.41
N GLY A 273 1.56 -16.27 -2.33
CA GLY A 273 0.76 -17.49 -2.27
C GLY A 273 0.58 -18.09 -0.86
N VAL A 274 1.18 -17.49 0.17
CA VAL A 274 0.99 -17.92 1.57
C VAL A 274 0.58 -16.75 2.46
N GLN A 275 0.05 -17.07 3.64
CA GLN A 275 -0.41 -16.08 4.61
C GLN A 275 0.67 -15.07 5.00
N GLY A 276 0.27 -13.85 5.29
CA GLY A 276 1.16 -12.73 5.63
C GLY A 276 2.10 -12.98 6.82
N VAL A 277 1.78 -13.90 7.70
CA VAL A 277 2.65 -14.31 8.81
C VAL A 277 3.98 -14.91 8.31
N SER A 278 3.98 -15.54 7.15
CA SER A 278 5.21 -16.09 6.52
C SER A 278 6.09 -15.00 5.87
N TRP A 279 5.57 -13.79 5.73
CA TRP A 279 6.30 -12.65 5.19
C TRP A 279 7.06 -11.92 6.30
N VAL A 280 8.05 -12.61 6.87
CA VAL A 280 8.78 -12.18 8.07
C VAL A 280 9.39 -10.79 7.91
N LYS A 281 9.04 -9.88 8.84
CA LYS A 281 9.58 -8.51 8.93
C LYS A 281 10.89 -8.48 9.71
N TRP A 282 11.70 -7.44 9.47
CA TRP A 282 13.02 -7.26 10.11
C TRP A 282 13.90 -8.51 9.95
N LEU A 283 13.90 -9.09 8.74
CA LEU A 283 14.51 -10.38 8.44
C LEU A 283 15.99 -10.39 8.81
N ARG A 284 16.40 -11.26 9.74
CA ARG A 284 17.80 -11.36 10.21
C ARG A 284 18.47 -12.69 9.93
N ARG A 285 17.70 -13.76 9.72
CA ARG A 285 18.28 -15.09 9.50
C ARG A 285 17.42 -15.93 8.55
N ILE A 286 18.12 -16.66 7.70
CA ILE A 286 17.57 -17.71 6.85
C ILE A 286 18.40 -18.97 7.10
N GLU A 287 17.76 -20.06 7.49
CA GLU A 287 18.39 -21.34 7.70
C GLU A 287 17.79 -22.41 6.78
N VAL A 288 18.63 -23.07 5.99
CA VAL A 288 18.22 -24.17 5.10
C VAL A 288 18.25 -25.49 5.86
N GLY A 289 17.14 -26.24 5.83
CA GLY A 289 17.02 -27.52 6.53
C GLY A 289 16.28 -28.58 5.73
N ASP A 290 16.35 -29.83 6.20
CA ASP A 290 15.74 -31.01 5.58
C ASP A 290 14.37 -31.36 6.20
N GLN A 291 14.04 -30.76 7.34
CA GLN A 291 12.77 -30.93 8.06
C GLN A 291 12.15 -29.58 8.39
N PRO A 292 10.82 -29.49 8.54
CA PRO A 292 10.18 -28.28 9.04
C PRO A 292 10.52 -28.08 10.52
N TRP A 293 10.60 -26.80 10.92
CA TRP A 293 10.77 -26.46 12.35
C TRP A 293 9.42 -26.28 13.04
N ALA A 294 9.27 -26.80 14.22
CA ALA A 294 8.14 -26.52 15.10
C ALA A 294 8.41 -25.22 15.87
N SER A 295 8.33 -24.09 15.19
CA SER A 295 8.46 -22.79 15.86
C SER A 295 7.28 -22.55 16.81
N LYS A 296 7.45 -21.65 17.78
CA LYS A 296 6.42 -21.33 18.78
C LYS A 296 5.06 -21.02 18.13
N ASP A 297 5.07 -20.15 17.12
CA ASP A 297 3.80 -19.73 16.52
C ASP A 297 3.23 -20.79 15.58
N GLU A 298 4.06 -21.53 14.87
CA GLU A 298 3.61 -22.67 14.05
C GLU A 298 3.01 -23.78 14.89
N ALA A 299 3.57 -24.05 16.07
CA ALA A 299 3.08 -25.12 16.94
C ALA A 299 1.80 -24.76 17.73
N VAL A 300 1.47 -23.47 17.85
CA VAL A 300 0.40 -23.02 18.76
C VAL A 300 -0.72 -22.26 18.06
N HIS A 301 -0.40 -21.42 17.07
CA HIS A 301 -1.36 -20.44 16.52
C HIS A 301 -1.67 -20.63 15.04
N TYR A 302 -0.76 -21.23 14.27
CA TYR A 302 -0.87 -21.33 12.80
C TYR A 302 -0.88 -22.80 12.36
N ILE A 303 -1.70 -23.58 13.00
CA ILE A 303 -1.96 -24.98 12.68
C ILE A 303 -3.45 -25.20 12.52
N ASP A 304 -3.83 -26.02 11.58
CA ASP A 304 -5.20 -26.47 11.40
C ASP A 304 -5.38 -27.85 12.02
N LEU A 305 -6.38 -28.00 12.88
CA LEU A 305 -6.77 -29.30 13.40
C LEU A 305 -7.71 -29.97 12.40
N MET A 306 -7.24 -31.02 11.81
CA MET A 306 -8.00 -31.78 10.84
C MET A 306 -9.04 -32.70 11.52
N PRO A 307 -10.11 -33.11 10.81
CA PRO A 307 -11.14 -34.00 11.40
C PRO A 307 -10.59 -35.33 11.92
N ASP A 308 -9.45 -35.78 11.43
CA ASP A 308 -8.74 -36.98 11.89
C ASP A 308 -7.89 -36.75 13.16
N GLY A 309 -7.92 -35.54 13.73
CA GLY A 309 -7.15 -35.15 14.90
C GLY A 309 -5.67 -34.83 14.61
N GLN A 310 -5.25 -34.85 13.37
CA GLN A 310 -3.90 -34.44 12.99
C GLN A 310 -3.80 -32.91 12.82
N HIS A 311 -2.64 -32.38 13.08
CA HIS A 311 -2.32 -30.96 12.84
C HIS A 311 -1.62 -30.82 11.47
N ARG A 312 -1.98 -29.80 10.72
CA ARG A 312 -1.33 -29.42 9.47
C ARG A 312 -1.03 -27.95 9.44
#